data_5916bd634a122fa2212c46ebd2f6074b
#
_entry.id   5916bd634a122fa2212c46ebd2f6074b
#
_cell.length_a   1.000
_cell.length_b   1.000
_cell.length_c   1.000
_cell.angle_alpha   90.00
_cell.angle_beta   90.00
_cell.angle_gamma   90.00
#
_symmetry.space_group_name_H-M   'P 1'
#
loop_
_entity.id
_entity.type
_entity.pdbx_description
1 polymer ?
#
loop_
_entity_poly.entity_id
_entity_poly.type
_entity_poly.pdbx_seq_one_letter_code
_entity_poly.pdbx_strand_id
1 'polypeptide(L)'
;ITADNDRMILGQKRPKHIFNLSNTFVYKGFDLNIVLYGTLGGMLKNAVRVNHQSYRNNSVKFDYWTPNNPTNAYPRPNRLYDNIEYESSLYYEKSDFLRVKTITLGYTLPKNLVNKATLSNCRLYVTAQNPLVFTNYTGVDPEGAATYASPSVSSWIFGVNVSF
;
A
#
# COMPACT_ATOMS: atom_id res chain seq x y z
N ILE A 1 -35.02 0.32 0.83
CA ILE A 1 -33.86 -0.58 1.04
C ILE A 1 -34.01 -1.18 2.44
N THR A 2 -34.04 -2.50 2.52
CA THR A 2 -34.20 -3.24 3.76
C THR A 2 -33.04 -4.22 3.97
N ALA A 3 -32.68 -4.48 5.23
CA ALA A 3 -31.59 -5.40 5.54
C ALA A 3 -31.86 -6.84 5.08
N ASP A 4 -33.10 -7.23 4.94
CA ASP A 4 -33.47 -8.62 4.60
C ASP A 4 -33.51 -8.87 3.09
N ASN A 5 -33.84 -7.85 2.28
CA ASN A 5 -34.04 -8.01 0.83
C ASN A 5 -32.88 -7.49 -0.02
N ASP A 6 -32.03 -6.62 0.54
CA ASP A 6 -31.02 -5.90 -0.24
C ASP A 6 -29.57 -6.25 0.16
N ARG A 7 -29.39 -7.30 0.97
CA ARG A 7 -28.05 -7.79 1.31
C ARG A 7 -27.44 -8.59 0.18
N MET A 8 -26.17 -8.27 -0.12
CA MET A 8 -25.36 -9.03 -1.07
C MET A 8 -23.98 -9.31 -0.52
N ILE A 9 -23.41 -10.45 -0.92
CA ILE A 9 -22.03 -10.79 -0.60
C ILE A 9 -21.12 -10.07 -1.62
N LEU A 10 -20.38 -9.07 -1.17
CA LEU A 10 -19.44 -8.31 -2.00
C LEU A 10 -18.11 -9.04 -2.18
N GLY A 11 -17.68 -9.77 -1.16
CA GLY A 11 -16.39 -10.45 -1.15
C GLY A 11 -15.95 -10.81 0.28
N GLN A 12 -14.67 -11.00 0.46
CA GLN A 12 -14.08 -11.35 1.75
C GLN A 12 -12.91 -10.43 2.08
N LYS A 13 -12.66 -10.19 3.37
CA LYS A 13 -11.55 -9.37 3.83
C LYS A 13 -10.19 -10.03 3.57
N ARG A 14 -10.11 -11.35 3.71
CA ARG A 14 -8.87 -12.11 3.47
C ARG A 14 -8.60 -12.19 1.98
N PRO A 15 -7.37 -11.90 1.53
CA PRO A 15 -7.01 -12.13 0.15
C PRO A 15 -7.09 -13.61 -0.21
N LYS A 16 -7.47 -13.90 -1.45
CA LYS A 16 -7.51 -15.27 -1.98
C LYS A 16 -6.12 -15.79 -2.31
N HIS A 17 -5.23 -14.89 -2.75
CA HIS A 17 -3.87 -15.21 -3.12
C HIS A 17 -2.90 -14.25 -2.45
N ILE A 18 -1.83 -14.80 -1.92
CA ILE A 18 -0.70 -14.06 -1.35
C ILE A 18 0.55 -14.58 -2.03
N PHE A 19 1.41 -13.70 -2.51
CA PHE A 19 2.66 -14.07 -3.14
C PHE A 19 3.80 -13.19 -2.65
N ASN A 20 4.98 -13.79 -2.62
CA ASN A 20 6.22 -13.14 -2.29
C ASN A 20 7.29 -13.59 -3.28
N LEU A 21 8.05 -12.68 -3.84
CA LEU A 21 9.12 -12.93 -4.78
C LEU A 21 10.36 -12.19 -4.34
N SER A 22 11.46 -12.91 -4.14
CA SER A 22 12.77 -12.35 -3.84
C SER A 22 13.74 -12.69 -4.94
N ASN A 23 14.39 -11.67 -5.50
CA ASN A 23 15.42 -11.82 -6.54
C ASN A 23 16.71 -11.16 -6.06
N THR A 24 17.83 -11.88 -6.28
CA THR A 24 19.17 -11.36 -6.00
C THR A 24 20.00 -11.45 -7.26
N PHE A 25 20.60 -10.34 -7.65
CA PHE A 25 21.52 -10.22 -8.79
C PHE A 25 22.89 -9.82 -8.25
N VAL A 26 23.94 -10.52 -8.73
CA VAL A 26 25.32 -10.23 -8.33
C VAL A 26 26.16 -10.02 -9.59
N TYR A 27 26.88 -8.91 -9.65
CA TYR A 27 27.76 -8.62 -10.77
C TYR A 27 28.94 -7.71 -10.37
N LYS A 28 30.17 -8.17 -10.57
CA LYS A 28 31.42 -7.41 -10.35
C LYS A 28 31.48 -6.63 -9.01
N GLY A 29 31.11 -7.31 -7.92
CA GLY A 29 31.11 -6.72 -6.59
C GLY A 29 29.82 -5.96 -6.20
N PHE A 30 28.93 -5.69 -7.16
CA PHE A 30 27.60 -5.21 -6.89
C PHE A 30 26.65 -6.37 -6.56
N ASP A 31 25.80 -6.17 -5.61
CA ASP A 31 24.65 -7.04 -5.30
C ASP A 31 23.37 -6.19 -5.23
N LEU A 32 22.33 -6.66 -5.91
CA LEU A 32 21.01 -6.07 -5.90
C LEU A 32 19.99 -7.11 -5.43
N ASN A 33 19.32 -6.85 -4.33
CA ASN A 33 18.21 -7.66 -3.84
C ASN A 33 16.91 -6.89 -3.94
N ILE A 34 15.88 -7.50 -4.52
CA ILE A 34 14.54 -6.94 -4.66
C ILE A 34 13.53 -7.93 -4.07
N VAL A 35 12.74 -7.47 -3.13
CA VAL A 35 11.66 -8.24 -2.52
C VAL A 35 10.33 -7.63 -2.90
N LEU A 36 9.49 -8.40 -3.59
CA LEU A 36 8.14 -8.06 -3.97
C LEU A 36 7.16 -8.83 -3.10
N TYR A 37 6.08 -8.19 -2.73
CA TYR A 37 4.99 -8.78 -1.99
C TYR A 37 3.65 -8.31 -2.55
N GLY A 38 2.69 -9.20 -2.69
CA GLY A 38 1.39 -8.82 -3.21
C GLY A 38 0.26 -9.72 -2.75
N THR A 39 -0.95 -9.19 -2.83
CA THR A 39 -2.18 -9.91 -2.51
C THR A 39 -3.24 -9.64 -3.55
N LEU A 40 -4.11 -10.64 -3.80
CA LEU A 40 -5.22 -10.55 -4.73
C LEU A 40 -6.49 -11.14 -4.13
N GLY A 41 -7.64 -10.54 -4.46
CA GLY A 41 -8.98 -11.05 -4.14
C GLY A 41 -9.46 -10.71 -2.74
N GLY A 42 -8.83 -9.74 -2.06
CA GLY A 42 -9.32 -9.15 -0.83
C GLY A 42 -10.23 -7.94 -1.07
N MET A 43 -11.07 -7.63 -0.08
CA MET A 43 -11.86 -6.39 -0.04
C MET A 43 -11.70 -5.70 1.31
N LEU A 44 -11.57 -4.39 1.29
CA LEU A 44 -11.47 -3.56 2.49
C LEU A 44 -12.56 -2.48 2.50
N LYS A 45 -13.04 -2.18 3.70
CA LYS A 45 -13.85 -0.98 3.94
C LYS A 45 -12.94 0.24 3.90
N ASN A 46 -13.20 1.15 2.97
CA ASN A 46 -12.40 2.35 2.81
C ASN A 46 -12.84 3.42 3.81
N ALA A 47 -12.06 3.64 4.85
CA ALA A 47 -12.34 4.62 5.88
C ALA A 47 -12.41 6.07 5.37
N VAL A 48 -11.66 6.38 4.30
CA VAL A 48 -11.71 7.69 3.65
C VAL A 48 -13.12 7.95 3.12
N ARG A 49 -13.73 6.97 2.45
CA ARG A 49 -15.09 7.08 1.93
C ARG A 49 -16.14 7.16 3.04
N VAL A 50 -16.00 6.35 4.08
CA VAL A 50 -16.94 6.33 5.22
C VAL A 50 -16.96 7.66 5.95
N ASN A 51 -15.80 8.20 6.30
CA ASN A 51 -15.69 9.40 7.11
C ASN A 51 -16.13 10.66 6.39
N HIS A 52 -16.07 10.70 5.06
CA HIS A 52 -16.47 11.87 4.28
C HIS A 52 -17.97 12.03 4.10
N GLN A 53 -18.73 10.95 4.21
CA GLN A 53 -20.20 11.02 4.10
C GLN A 53 -20.87 11.46 5.41
N SER A 54 -20.17 11.30 6.54
CA SER A 54 -20.73 11.57 7.87
C SER A 54 -20.53 13.00 8.38
N TYR A 55 -19.70 13.81 7.72
CA TYR A 55 -19.35 15.14 8.20
C TYR A 55 -19.45 16.21 7.11
N ARG A 56 -19.86 17.40 7.50
CA ARG A 56 -20.04 18.57 6.62
C ARG A 56 -18.74 19.12 6.03
N ASN A 57 -17.59 18.69 6.54
CA ASN A 57 -16.29 19.13 6.08
C ASN A 57 -15.73 18.12 5.06
N ASN A 58 -15.96 18.40 3.78
CA ASN A 58 -15.37 17.65 2.68
C ASN A 58 -13.86 17.96 2.60
N SER A 59 -13.03 17.09 3.17
CA SER A 59 -11.58 17.17 3.01
C SER A 59 -11.07 16.57 1.70
N VAL A 60 -11.90 15.78 1.00
CA VAL A 60 -11.56 15.15 -0.28
C VAL A 60 -12.63 15.48 -1.31
N LYS A 61 -12.20 15.81 -2.53
CA LYS A 61 -13.10 16.05 -3.65
C LYS A 61 -13.66 14.73 -4.16
N PHE A 62 -14.97 14.53 -4.00
CA PHE A 62 -15.70 13.40 -4.58
C PHE A 62 -16.49 13.84 -5.81
N ASP A 63 -16.57 12.93 -6.78
CA ASP A 63 -17.43 13.05 -7.94
C ASP A 63 -18.86 12.61 -7.56
N TYR A 64 -19.66 13.52 -6.99
CA TYR A 64 -21.03 13.24 -6.59
C TYR A 64 -22.05 13.65 -7.65
N TRP A 65 -23.17 12.97 -7.66
CA TRP A 65 -24.24 13.22 -8.60
C TRP A 65 -24.89 14.60 -8.41
N THR A 66 -25.04 15.32 -9.52
CA THR A 66 -25.89 16.52 -9.65
C THR A 66 -26.62 16.49 -10.99
N PRO A 67 -27.71 17.28 -11.18
CA PRO A 67 -28.36 17.38 -12.50
C PRO A 67 -27.40 17.77 -13.63
N ASN A 68 -26.36 18.55 -13.32
CA ASN A 68 -25.34 19.00 -14.29
C ASN A 68 -24.11 18.06 -14.36
N ASN A 69 -24.02 17.09 -13.47
CA ASN A 69 -22.94 16.09 -13.41
C ASN A 69 -23.54 14.73 -13.06
N PRO A 70 -24.20 14.05 -14.02
CA PRO A 70 -24.75 12.72 -13.79
C PRO A 70 -23.62 11.69 -13.66
N THR A 71 -23.40 11.18 -12.47
CA THR A 71 -22.38 10.17 -12.14
C THR A 71 -22.97 9.08 -11.25
N ASN A 72 -22.43 7.86 -11.36
CA ASN A 72 -22.75 6.75 -10.45
C ASN A 72 -21.68 6.55 -9.36
N ALA A 73 -20.68 7.44 -9.29
CA ALA A 73 -19.58 7.29 -8.32
C ALA A 73 -20.05 7.55 -6.89
N TYR A 74 -20.81 8.63 -6.66
CA TYR A 74 -21.37 8.98 -5.35
C TYR A 74 -22.76 9.56 -5.47
N PRO A 75 -23.67 9.27 -4.48
CA PRO A 75 -24.98 9.88 -4.43
C PRO A 75 -24.87 11.38 -4.14
N ARG A 76 -25.95 12.09 -4.41
CA ARG A 76 -26.09 13.51 -4.07
C ARG A 76 -25.97 13.68 -2.54
N PRO A 77 -25.13 14.60 -2.05
CA PRO A 77 -25.04 14.92 -0.63
C PRO A 77 -26.41 15.35 -0.07
N ASN A 78 -26.83 14.75 1.03
CA ASN A 78 -28.08 15.08 1.69
C ASN A 78 -27.79 15.63 3.09
N ARG A 79 -28.13 16.88 3.33
CA ARG A 79 -27.90 17.57 4.62
C ARG A 79 -28.74 17.00 5.77
N LEU A 80 -29.85 16.31 5.47
CA LEU A 80 -30.77 15.78 6.48
C LEU A 80 -30.37 14.40 6.98
N TYR A 81 -29.50 13.70 6.25
CA TYR A 81 -29.05 12.35 6.61
C TYR A 81 -27.53 12.35 6.70
N ASP A 82 -27.02 12.41 7.91
CA ASP A 82 -25.57 12.38 8.17
C ASP A 82 -24.98 10.96 8.01
N ASN A 83 -25.81 9.92 8.04
CA ASN A 83 -25.39 8.53 7.89
C ASN A 83 -26.28 7.79 6.88
N ILE A 84 -25.65 6.97 6.04
CA ILE A 84 -26.37 5.91 5.37
C ILE A 84 -26.67 4.86 6.43
N GLU A 85 -27.95 4.61 6.69
CA GLU A 85 -28.45 3.76 7.78
C GLU A 85 -27.95 2.31 7.68
N TYR A 86 -27.52 1.89 6.48
CA TYR A 86 -26.99 0.55 6.20
C TYR A 86 -25.59 0.66 5.60
N GLU A 87 -24.73 -0.33 5.89
CA GLU A 87 -23.43 -0.44 5.24
C GLU A 87 -23.60 -0.56 3.72
N SER A 88 -23.17 0.46 3.00
CA SER A 88 -23.29 0.52 1.55
C SER A 88 -22.10 -0.13 0.86
N SER A 89 -22.35 -0.77 -0.29
CA SER A 89 -21.31 -1.27 -1.19
C SER A 89 -20.30 -0.18 -1.64
N LEU A 90 -20.69 1.10 -1.57
CA LEU A 90 -19.82 2.25 -1.85
C LEU A 90 -18.58 2.34 -0.96
N TYR A 91 -18.65 1.75 0.25
CA TYR A 91 -17.54 1.80 1.20
C TYR A 91 -16.49 0.72 0.98
N TYR A 92 -16.79 -0.28 0.16
CA TYR A 92 -15.93 -1.43 -0.02
C TYR A 92 -15.21 -1.38 -1.37
N GLU A 93 -13.91 -1.61 -1.34
CA GLU A 93 -13.05 -1.67 -2.52
C GLU A 93 -12.19 -2.91 -2.51
N LYS A 94 -11.75 -3.33 -3.70
CA LYS A 94 -10.72 -4.36 -3.84
C LYS A 94 -9.42 -3.84 -3.22
N SER A 95 -8.81 -4.68 -2.39
CA SER A 95 -7.53 -4.39 -1.73
C SER A 95 -6.35 -5.07 -2.43
N ASP A 96 -6.48 -5.32 -3.72
CA ASP A 96 -5.41 -5.92 -4.51
C ASP A 96 -4.24 -4.95 -4.63
N PHE A 97 -3.03 -5.43 -4.38
CA PHE A 97 -1.82 -4.63 -4.52
C PHE A 97 -0.58 -5.46 -4.81
N LEU A 98 0.42 -4.80 -5.39
CA LEU A 98 1.80 -5.25 -5.49
C LEU A 98 2.70 -4.20 -4.82
N ARG A 99 3.46 -4.60 -3.81
CA ARG A 99 4.38 -3.74 -3.07
C ARG A 99 5.81 -4.18 -3.30
N VAL A 100 6.69 -3.22 -3.58
CA VAL A 100 8.13 -3.42 -3.45
C VAL A 100 8.46 -3.25 -1.97
N LYS A 101 8.66 -4.38 -1.26
CA LYS A 101 8.94 -4.36 0.19
C LYS A 101 10.33 -3.83 0.47
N THR A 102 11.31 -4.28 -0.32
CA THR A 102 12.71 -3.92 -0.09
C THR A 102 13.47 -3.91 -1.41
N ILE A 103 14.29 -2.89 -1.58
CA ILE A 103 15.35 -2.85 -2.60
C ILE A 103 16.65 -2.59 -1.85
N THR A 104 17.59 -3.51 -1.94
CA THR A 104 18.94 -3.33 -1.38
C THR A 104 19.97 -3.36 -2.50
N LEU A 105 20.74 -2.32 -2.62
CA LEU A 105 21.91 -2.24 -3.49
C LEU A 105 23.16 -2.23 -2.62
N GLY A 106 24.01 -3.23 -2.78
CA GLY A 106 25.29 -3.34 -2.10
C GLY A 106 26.47 -3.27 -3.08
N TYR A 107 27.60 -2.86 -2.57
CA TYR A 107 28.88 -2.93 -3.28
C TYR A 107 29.97 -3.42 -2.35
N THR A 108 30.57 -4.53 -2.69
CA THR A 108 31.72 -5.09 -1.97
C THR A 108 33.02 -4.58 -2.60
N LEU A 109 33.82 -3.92 -1.78
CA LEU A 109 35.08 -3.35 -2.22
C LEU A 109 36.08 -4.41 -2.67
N PRO A 110 36.87 -4.16 -3.74
CA PRO A 110 37.90 -5.08 -4.19
C PRO A 110 38.97 -5.33 -3.11
N LYS A 111 39.47 -6.57 -3.05
CA LYS A 111 40.49 -6.98 -2.07
C LYS A 111 41.72 -6.06 -2.02
N ASN A 112 42.15 -5.53 -3.17
CA ASN A 112 43.30 -4.61 -3.25
C ASN A 112 43.11 -3.32 -2.44
N LEU A 113 41.90 -2.84 -2.29
CA LEU A 113 41.57 -1.67 -1.46
C LEU A 113 41.43 -2.02 0.02
N VAL A 114 40.76 -3.14 0.29
CA VAL A 114 40.42 -3.59 1.63
C VAL A 114 41.67 -3.99 2.41
N ASN A 115 42.61 -4.71 1.75
CA ASN A 115 43.89 -5.14 2.34
C ASN A 115 44.79 -3.98 2.76
N LYS A 116 44.69 -2.82 2.09
CA LYS A 116 45.47 -1.61 2.50
C LYS A 116 45.00 -1.04 3.84
N ALA A 117 43.76 -1.34 4.21
CA ALA A 117 43.16 -0.88 5.46
C ALA A 117 43.14 -2.00 6.54
N THR A 118 43.92 -3.11 6.33
CA THR A 118 43.94 -4.26 7.24
C THR A 118 42.57 -4.91 7.48
N LEU A 119 41.68 -4.77 6.52
CA LEU A 119 40.35 -5.38 6.58
C LEU A 119 40.31 -6.63 5.71
N SER A 120 39.50 -7.62 6.11
CA SER A 120 39.26 -8.80 5.30
C SER A 120 38.11 -8.61 4.30
N ASN A 121 37.12 -7.78 4.64
CA ASN A 121 36.01 -7.43 3.76
C ASN A 121 35.41 -6.07 4.13
N CYS A 122 34.89 -5.36 3.14
CA CYS A 122 34.12 -4.14 3.33
C CYS A 122 33.02 -4.04 2.26
N ARG A 123 31.76 -4.01 2.71
CA ARG A 123 30.58 -3.85 1.85
C ARG A 123 29.77 -2.64 2.28
N LEU A 124 29.56 -1.73 1.34
CA LEU A 124 28.67 -0.59 1.48
C LEU A 124 27.29 -0.98 0.92
N TYR A 125 26.20 -0.55 1.57
CA TYR A 125 24.88 -0.80 1.02
C TYR A 125 23.89 0.32 1.33
N VAL A 126 22.88 0.40 0.48
CA VAL A 126 21.69 1.21 0.68
C VAL A 126 20.44 0.32 0.54
N THR A 127 19.51 0.45 1.46
CA THR A 127 18.24 -0.25 1.43
C THR A 127 17.09 0.74 1.46
N ALA A 128 16.19 0.62 0.49
CA ALA A 128 14.90 1.28 0.50
C ALA A 128 13.84 0.28 0.99
N GLN A 129 13.10 0.63 2.03
CA GLN A 129 11.97 -0.14 2.53
C GLN A 129 10.65 0.49 2.11
N ASN A 130 9.71 -0.32 1.63
CA ASN A 130 8.40 0.11 1.12
C ASN A 130 8.46 1.30 0.12
N PRO A 131 9.41 1.33 -0.83
CA PRO A 131 9.56 2.49 -1.72
C PRO A 131 8.36 2.68 -2.66
N LEU A 132 7.67 1.59 -3.06
CA LEU A 132 6.61 1.63 -4.06
C LEU A 132 5.47 0.68 -3.71
N VAL A 133 4.24 1.12 -3.98
CA VAL A 133 3.04 0.30 -3.96
C VAL A 133 2.20 0.58 -5.21
N PHE A 134 1.76 -0.49 -5.87
CA PHE A 134 0.88 -0.45 -7.04
C PHE A 134 -0.47 -1.02 -6.61
N THR A 135 -1.52 -0.21 -6.64
CA THR A 135 -2.87 -0.58 -6.23
C THR A 135 -3.91 0.33 -6.86
N ASN A 136 -5.12 -0.18 -7.03
CA ASN A 136 -6.30 0.61 -7.38
C ASN A 136 -7.13 0.98 -6.14
N TYR A 137 -6.70 0.59 -4.95
CA TYR A 137 -7.35 0.96 -3.70
C TYR A 137 -7.18 2.46 -3.44
N THR A 138 -8.27 3.18 -3.21
CA THR A 138 -8.25 4.63 -3.03
C THR A 138 -8.11 5.09 -1.57
N GLY A 139 -8.06 4.14 -0.64
CA GLY A 139 -7.78 4.41 0.77
C GLY A 139 -6.30 4.60 1.07
N VAL A 140 -5.95 4.72 2.34
CA VAL A 140 -4.60 5.06 2.79
C VAL A 140 -3.60 3.94 2.54
N ASP A 141 -3.95 2.69 2.87
CA ASP A 141 -3.09 1.52 2.67
C ASP A 141 -3.91 0.27 2.35
N PRO A 142 -3.67 -0.40 1.21
CA PRO A 142 -4.38 -1.62 0.83
C PRO A 142 -4.03 -2.83 1.71
N GLU A 143 -2.97 -2.78 2.52
CA GLU A 143 -2.54 -3.88 3.40
C GLU A 143 -3.35 -3.96 4.70
N GLY A 144 -4.22 -3.00 4.98
CA GLY A 144 -5.22 -3.24 6.00
C GLY A 144 -5.41 -2.22 7.10
N ALA A 145 -4.84 -1.05 7.03
CA ALA A 145 -5.25 -0.01 7.96
C ALA A 145 -6.56 0.62 7.48
N ALA A 146 -7.67 0.17 8.04
CA ALA A 146 -8.98 0.80 7.81
C ALA A 146 -9.07 2.23 8.39
N THR A 147 -8.00 2.74 8.97
CA THR A 147 -7.96 4.05 9.63
C THR A 147 -6.81 4.89 9.10
N TYR A 148 -6.95 6.21 9.17
CA TYR A 148 -5.89 7.18 8.88
C TYR A 148 -4.65 7.06 9.78
N ALA A 149 -4.70 6.22 10.80
CA ALA A 149 -3.76 6.23 11.91
C ALA A 149 -2.38 5.63 11.61
N SER A 150 -2.21 4.88 10.53
CA SER A 150 -0.96 4.17 10.29
C SER A 150 -0.69 3.93 8.79
N PRO A 151 -0.35 4.97 8.02
CA PRO A 151 0.11 4.77 6.65
C PRO A 151 1.43 4.01 6.64
N SER A 152 1.66 3.19 5.61
CA SER A 152 2.98 2.61 5.37
C SER A 152 3.99 3.71 5.07
N VAL A 153 5.11 3.70 5.80
CA VAL A 153 6.21 4.67 5.64
C VAL A 153 7.30 4.07 4.77
N SER A 154 7.82 4.86 3.84
CA SER A 154 9.05 4.53 3.12
C SER A 154 10.25 4.99 3.93
N SER A 155 11.27 4.13 4.06
CA SER A 155 12.50 4.46 4.77
C SER A 155 13.74 4.09 3.96
N TRP A 156 14.82 4.84 4.19
CA TRP A 156 16.12 4.62 3.56
C TRP A 156 17.15 4.31 4.65
N ILE A 157 17.89 3.24 4.45
CA ILE A 157 18.91 2.75 5.37
C ILE A 157 20.23 2.70 4.61
N PHE A 158 21.24 3.35 5.18
CA PHE A 158 22.62 3.31 4.67
C PHE A 158 23.46 2.53 5.68
N GLY A 159 24.28 1.62 5.20
CA GLY A 159 25.09 0.81 6.09
C GLY A 159 26.42 0.37 5.49
N VAL A 160 27.31 -0.01 6.40
CA VAL A 160 28.63 -0.55 6.09
C VAL A 160 28.83 -1.84 6.87
N ASN A 161 29.19 -2.91 6.18
CA ASN A 161 29.62 -4.16 6.79
C ASN A 161 31.13 -4.28 6.64
N VAL A 162 31.83 -4.40 7.77
CA VAL A 162 33.29 -4.52 7.82
C VAL A 162 33.67 -5.80 8.55
N SER A 163 34.63 -6.53 8.01
CA SER A 163 35.26 -7.70 8.62
C SER A 163 36.77 -7.49 8.71
N PHE A 164 37.36 -7.89 9.82
CA PHE A 164 38.79 -7.79 10.13
C PHE A 164 39.47 -9.15 9.97
#